data_5876636de7039e976ea143e60e2daad6
#
_entry.id   5876636de7039e976ea143e60e2daad6
#
_cell.length_a   1.000
_cell.length_b   1.000
_cell.length_c   1.000
_cell.angle_alpha   90.00
_cell.angle_beta   90.00
_cell.angle_gamma   90.00
#
_symmetry.space_group_name_H-M   'P 1'
#
loop_
_entity.id
_entity.type
_entity.pdbx_description
1 polymer ?
#
loop_
_entity_poly.entity_id
_entity_poly.type
_entity_poly.pdbx_seq_one_letter_code
_entity_poly.pdbx_strand_id
1 'polypeptide(L)' 'MSRWRCPGCGYVYDEEQGHPREGFPAGTPWSEVPDDWACPDCGVRDKVDFEPDEGDGEE' A
#
# COMPACT_ATOMS: atom_id res chain seq x y z
N MET A 1 -5.43 6.92 -9.18
CA MET A 1 -5.52 6.56 -7.77
C MET A 1 -4.13 6.55 -7.16
N SER A 2 -4.05 6.46 -5.84
CA SER A 2 -2.77 6.61 -5.17
C SER A 2 -2.01 5.30 -5.07
N ARG A 3 -0.72 5.41 -4.87
CA ARG A 3 0.14 4.26 -4.60
C ARG A 3 0.90 4.55 -3.30
N TRP A 4 1.18 3.49 -2.56
CA TRP A 4 1.87 3.59 -1.28
C TRP A 4 2.99 2.59 -1.25
N ARG A 5 4.16 3.00 -0.79
CA ARG A 5 5.35 2.19 -0.85
C ARG A 5 5.87 1.87 0.54
N CYS A 6 6.26 0.60 0.71
CA CYS A 6 6.91 0.18 1.95
C CYS A 6 8.36 0.71 1.95
N PRO A 7 8.74 1.46 2.98
CA PRO A 7 10.09 2.03 3.01
C PRO A 7 11.18 1.00 3.25
N GLY A 8 10.78 -0.19 3.68
CA GLY A 8 11.77 -1.20 4.00
C GLY A 8 12.16 -2.08 2.83
N CYS A 9 11.21 -2.47 2.00
CA CYS A 9 11.48 -3.43 0.94
C CYS A 9 11.10 -2.94 -0.45
N GLY A 10 10.40 -1.80 -0.54
CA GLY A 10 10.03 -1.25 -1.83
C GLY A 10 8.73 -1.81 -2.41
N TYR A 11 8.00 -2.62 -1.63
CA TYR A 11 6.70 -3.08 -2.08
C TYR A 11 5.77 -1.88 -2.29
N VAL A 12 5.00 -1.93 -3.37
CA VAL A 12 4.08 -0.84 -3.69
C VAL A 12 2.65 -1.36 -3.69
N TYR A 13 1.79 -0.70 -2.92
CA TYR A 13 0.37 -0.96 -2.96
C TYR A 13 -0.28 0.04 -3.90
N ASP A 14 -0.89 -0.45 -4.96
CA ASP A 14 -1.57 0.38 -5.96
C ASP A 14 -3.06 0.23 -5.76
N GLU A 15 -3.74 1.33 -5.46
CA GLU A 15 -5.17 1.28 -5.19
C GLU A 15 -5.96 0.75 -6.38
N GLU A 16 -5.50 1.00 -7.58
CA GLU A 16 -6.20 0.52 -8.75
C GLU A 16 -6.15 -0.99 -8.87
N GLN A 17 -5.05 -1.58 -8.46
CA GLN A 17 -4.89 -3.02 -8.54
C GLN A 17 -5.32 -3.73 -7.27
N GLY A 18 -5.23 -3.04 -6.14
CA GLY A 18 -5.51 -3.64 -4.85
C GLY A 18 -4.52 -4.75 -4.53
N HIS A 19 -4.93 -5.64 -3.67
CA HIS A 19 -4.15 -6.83 -3.35
C HIS A 19 -5.13 -7.92 -2.94
N PRO A 20 -5.73 -8.61 -3.92
CA PRO A 20 -6.81 -9.56 -3.61
C PRO A 20 -6.40 -10.65 -2.63
N ARG A 21 -5.15 -11.06 -2.64
CA ARG A 21 -4.68 -12.10 -1.72
C ARG A 21 -4.79 -11.66 -0.27
N GLU A 22 -4.70 -10.35 -0.03
CA GLU A 22 -4.82 -9.80 1.31
C GLU A 22 -6.24 -9.36 1.63
N GLY A 23 -7.17 -9.62 0.72
CA GLY A 23 -8.55 -9.23 0.94
C GLY A 23 -8.89 -7.84 0.42
N PHE A 24 -8.02 -7.25 -0.39
CA PHE A 24 -8.25 -5.92 -0.94
C PHE A 24 -8.46 -6.00 -2.44
N PRO A 25 -9.70 -6.05 -2.90
CA PRO A 25 -9.95 -6.13 -4.34
C PRO A 25 -9.51 -4.85 -5.06
N ALA A 26 -9.38 -4.95 -6.36
CA ALA A 26 -9.00 -3.79 -7.17
C ALA A 26 -9.93 -2.63 -6.85
N GLY A 27 -9.35 -1.44 -6.69
CA GLY A 27 -10.11 -0.25 -6.35
C GLY A 27 -10.25 0.00 -4.86
N THR A 28 -9.64 -0.84 -4.01
CA THR A 28 -9.69 -0.62 -2.57
C THR A 28 -8.83 0.59 -2.21
N PRO A 29 -9.42 1.65 -1.65
CA PRO A 29 -8.62 2.83 -1.30
C PRO A 29 -7.74 2.54 -0.09
N TRP A 30 -6.63 3.27 -0.01
CA TRP A 30 -5.69 3.09 1.09
C TRP A 30 -6.34 3.26 2.46
N SER A 31 -7.33 4.14 2.54
CA SER A 31 -8.01 4.40 3.80
C SER A 31 -8.77 3.18 4.31
N GLU A 32 -9.07 2.21 3.44
CA GLU A 32 -9.78 1.00 3.83
C GLU A 32 -8.82 -0.06 4.36
N VAL A 33 -7.53 0.12 4.17
CA VAL A 33 -6.54 -0.83 4.65
C VAL A 33 -6.36 -0.64 6.16
N PRO A 34 -6.43 -1.73 6.95
CA PRO A 34 -6.27 -1.60 8.41
C PRO A 34 -4.90 -1.03 8.79
N ASP A 35 -4.86 -0.26 9.87
CA ASP A 35 -3.63 0.35 10.32
C ASP A 35 -2.57 -0.68 10.72
N ASP A 36 -3.02 -1.84 11.16
CA ASP A 36 -2.10 -2.89 11.61
C ASP A 36 -1.78 -3.91 10.51
N TRP A 37 -2.16 -3.60 9.28
CA TRP A 37 -1.83 -4.48 8.15
C TRP A 37 -0.35 -4.41 7.89
N ALA A 38 0.29 -5.58 7.87
CA ALA A 38 1.73 -5.65 7.65
C ALA A 38 2.03 -5.78 6.17
N CYS A 39 3.20 -5.27 5.78
CA CYS A 39 3.65 -5.39 4.39
C CYS A 39 3.69 -6.88 4.00
N PRO A 40 3.03 -7.26 2.91
CA PRO A 40 2.98 -8.67 2.52
C PRO A 40 4.30 -9.19 1.98
N ASP A 41 5.23 -8.29 1.68
CA ASP A 41 6.51 -8.68 1.10
C ASP A 41 7.57 -8.90 2.18
N CYS A 42 7.76 -7.92 3.06
CA CYS A 42 8.79 -8.05 4.10
C CYS A 42 8.21 -8.39 5.48
N GLY A 43 6.97 -8.06 5.73
CA GLY A 43 6.32 -8.34 7.00
C GLY A 43 6.87 -7.55 8.18
N VAL A 44 7.75 -6.60 7.94
CA VAL A 44 8.39 -5.84 9.02
C VAL A 44 7.69 -4.52 9.26
N ARG A 45 7.18 -3.91 8.20
CA ARG A 45 6.53 -2.60 8.30
C ARG A 45 5.02 -2.73 8.27
N ASP A 46 4.37 -1.90 9.06
CA ASP A 46 2.92 -1.84 9.07
C ASP A 46 2.44 -0.75 8.13
N LYS A 47 1.12 -0.74 7.87
CA LYS A 47 0.53 0.25 6.98
C LYS A 47 0.94 1.67 7.36
N VAL A 48 0.99 1.97 8.65
CA VAL A 48 1.29 3.33 9.10
C VAL A 48 2.70 3.78 8.74
N ASP A 49 3.57 2.84 8.41
CA ASP A 49 4.95 3.16 8.01
C ASP A 49 5.08 3.43 6.53
N PHE A 50 4.06 3.10 5.74
CA PHE A 50 4.11 3.28 4.29
C PHE A 50 4.11 4.75 3.92
N GLU A 51 4.77 5.07 2.83
CA GLU A 51 4.87 6.42 2.31
C GLU A 51 4.14 6.54 0.99
N PRO A 52 3.57 7.71 0.70
CA PRO A 52 2.96 7.90 -0.61
C PRO A 52 4.00 7.71 -1.71
N ASP A 53 3.65 6.90 -2.70
CA ASP A 53 4.52 6.68 -3.85
C ASP A 53 3.87 7.31 -5.07
N GLU A 54 3.77 8.62 -5.04
CA GLU A 54 3.17 9.37 -6.13
C GLU A 54 4.28 9.98 -6.95
N GLY A 55 4.96 9.12 -7.65
CA GLY A 55 6.10 9.57 -8.42
C GLY A 55 5.75 10.61 -9.46
N ASP A 56 4.52 10.71 -9.81
CA ASP A 56 4.01 11.72 -10.72
C ASP A 56 3.54 12.94 -9.96
N GLY A 57 3.66 12.85 -8.77
CA GLY A 57 3.52 13.91 -7.91
C GLY A 57 2.29 14.59 -7.70
N GLU A 58 2.51 14.67 -8.01
CA GLU A 58 2.00 15.22 -7.84
C GLU A 58 1.84 15.72 -7.70
N GLU A 59 1.77 15.99 -7.66
CA GLU A 59 1.45 16.41 -7.49
C GLU A 59 1.48 16.86 -7.34
#